data_3d9e23559d26cd0669c3dae37b9a98fc
#
_entry.id   3d9e23559d26cd0669c3dae37b9a98fc
#
_cell.length_a   1.000
_cell.length_b   1.000
_cell.length_c   1.000
_cell.angle_alpha   90.00
_cell.angle_beta   90.00
_cell.angle_gamma   90.00
#
_symmetry.space_group_name_H-M   'P 1'
#
loop_
_entity.id
_entity.type
_entity.pdbx_description
1 polymer ?
#
loop_
_entity_poly.entity_id
_entity_poly.type
_entity_poly.pdbx_seq_one_letter_code
_entity_poly.pdbx_strand_id
1 'polypeptide(L)'
;MSGWQPDALLPGFEALELEFPPDYDGAVCATLVRLPVARAPRGAVLYVHGFVDYFFQRHMAERFALEGYAFYAVDLRKHGRSLRPHQHPNFCKNIAEYYADVTRAIGEIGAPVLLAGHSTGGLICSLYAHEGERRAEVRALWLNSPFFDWKLAEARRPQLHFAAAIGRFFPFVRNPEGLRPEYAQALLEHWDFDTRLKPVEGFPVYFGWIGAMNDAHARVQRGLAIECPVLSMHSDEADWVLDWRHIARWSRSLGPQATVLAFPGGVHDLVLSRPEIRQEVFSQLFAWAARALA
;
A
#
# COMPACT_ATOMS: atom_id res chain seq x y z
N MET A 1 27.46 -5.74 0.84
CA MET A 1 26.17 -5.32 0.24
C MET A 1 25.61 -6.52 -0.49
N SER A 2 24.50 -7.10 -0.04
CA SER A 2 23.82 -8.17 -0.79
C SER A 2 23.23 -7.52 -2.05
N GLY A 3 23.59 -8.02 -3.22
CA GLY A 3 22.97 -7.60 -4.48
C GLY A 3 21.59 -8.24 -4.66
N TRP A 4 20.96 -7.97 -5.78
CA TRP A 4 19.71 -8.61 -6.18
C TRP A 4 19.86 -10.13 -6.22
N GLN A 5 18.93 -10.87 -5.63
CA GLN A 5 18.87 -12.33 -5.60
C GLN A 5 17.53 -12.79 -6.21
N PRO A 6 17.45 -14.02 -6.73
CA PRO A 6 16.16 -14.60 -7.12
C PRO A 6 15.17 -14.54 -5.96
N ASP A 7 13.93 -14.07 -6.23
CA ASP A 7 12.91 -14.01 -5.20
C ASP A 7 12.39 -15.40 -4.81
N ALA A 8 12.33 -15.67 -3.51
CA ALA A 8 11.92 -16.98 -2.99
C ALA A 8 10.41 -17.30 -3.20
N LEU A 9 9.58 -16.27 -3.38
CA LEU A 9 8.11 -16.41 -3.49
C LEU A 9 7.60 -16.35 -4.92
N LEU A 10 8.26 -15.56 -5.78
CA LEU A 10 7.81 -15.30 -7.15
C LEU A 10 8.90 -15.70 -8.16
N PRO A 11 8.84 -16.91 -8.75
CA PRO A 11 9.80 -17.34 -9.76
C PRO A 11 9.92 -16.33 -10.92
N GLY A 12 11.16 -15.99 -11.31
CA GLY A 12 11.42 -14.99 -12.36
C GLY A 12 11.49 -13.54 -11.85
N PHE A 13 11.20 -13.30 -10.58
CA PHE A 13 11.45 -12.02 -9.91
C PHE A 13 12.77 -12.05 -9.15
N GLU A 14 13.25 -10.87 -8.80
CA GLU A 14 14.42 -10.66 -7.96
C GLU A 14 14.04 -9.82 -6.75
N ALA A 15 14.69 -10.08 -5.62
CA ALA A 15 14.52 -9.37 -4.37
C ALA A 15 15.83 -8.78 -3.87
N LEU A 16 15.75 -7.62 -3.24
CA LEU A 16 16.86 -6.92 -2.59
C LEU A 16 16.44 -6.54 -1.18
N GLU A 17 17.17 -7.02 -0.18
CA GLU A 17 16.96 -6.61 1.21
C GLU A 17 17.56 -5.22 1.45
N LEU A 18 16.74 -4.33 2.01
CA LEU A 18 17.10 -2.97 2.38
C LEU A 18 17.19 -2.91 3.91
N GLU A 19 18.41 -2.88 4.43
CA GLU A 19 18.66 -2.79 5.87
C GLU A 19 18.52 -1.35 6.37
N PHE A 20 18.03 -1.20 7.61
CA PHE A 20 17.85 0.07 8.31
C PHE A 20 18.47 -0.02 9.72
N PRO A 21 18.74 1.12 10.38
CA PRO A 21 19.06 1.14 11.80
C PRO A 21 17.94 0.44 12.60
N PRO A 22 18.30 -0.31 13.67
CA PRO A 22 17.31 -0.96 14.52
C PRO A 22 16.29 0.03 15.08
N ASP A 23 15.03 -0.40 15.18
CA ASP A 23 13.98 0.34 15.86
C ASP A 23 13.64 -0.28 17.23
N TYR A 24 12.47 0.07 17.79
CA TYR A 24 11.98 -0.43 19.08
C TYR A 24 11.69 -1.95 19.09
N ASP A 25 11.63 -2.59 17.92
CA ASP A 25 11.49 -4.06 17.78
C ASP A 25 12.85 -4.74 17.45
N GLY A 26 13.95 -4.00 17.43
CA GLY A 26 15.29 -4.51 17.07
C GLY A 26 15.61 -4.32 15.59
N ALA A 27 16.35 -5.25 15.01
CA ALA A 27 16.78 -5.18 13.61
C ALA A 27 15.56 -5.15 12.67
N VAL A 28 15.61 -4.24 11.68
CA VAL A 28 14.50 -3.99 10.74
C VAL A 28 15.02 -3.85 9.31
N CYS A 29 14.26 -4.38 8.36
CA CYS A 29 14.52 -4.25 6.93
C CYS A 29 13.22 -4.03 6.16
N ALA A 30 13.34 -3.60 4.91
CA ALA A 30 12.32 -3.73 3.87
C ALA A 30 12.85 -4.61 2.75
N THR A 31 11.99 -5.12 1.87
CA THR A 31 12.41 -5.92 0.73
C THR A 31 11.89 -5.32 -0.55
N LEU A 32 12.79 -4.88 -1.42
CA LEU A 32 12.45 -4.40 -2.75
C LEU A 32 12.42 -5.59 -3.71
N VAL A 33 11.29 -5.79 -4.39
CA VAL A 33 11.07 -6.85 -5.38
C VAL A 33 10.96 -6.23 -6.76
N ARG A 34 11.55 -6.84 -7.79
CA ARG A 34 11.41 -6.38 -9.17
C ARG A 34 11.14 -7.53 -10.15
N LEU A 35 10.46 -7.20 -11.24
CA LEU A 35 10.44 -8.04 -12.44
C LEU A 35 11.57 -7.54 -13.35
N PRO A 36 12.62 -8.36 -13.63
CA PRO A 36 13.68 -7.97 -14.54
C PRO A 36 13.16 -7.65 -15.95
N VAL A 37 13.60 -6.55 -16.54
CA VAL A 37 13.20 -6.12 -17.87
C VAL A 37 14.34 -6.28 -18.87
N ALA A 38 14.03 -6.82 -20.06
CA ALA A 38 15.04 -7.06 -21.10
C ALA A 38 15.39 -5.81 -21.93
N ARG A 39 14.59 -4.75 -21.86
CA ARG A 39 14.73 -3.52 -22.65
C ARG A 39 14.71 -2.30 -21.75
N ALA A 40 15.27 -1.18 -22.22
CA ALA A 40 15.20 0.10 -21.53
C ALA A 40 13.72 0.47 -21.28
N PRO A 41 13.30 0.67 -20.03
CA PRO A 41 11.91 0.99 -19.72
C PRO A 41 11.61 2.46 -20.04
N ARG A 42 10.35 2.78 -20.35
CA ARG A 42 9.88 4.16 -20.52
C ARG A 42 9.67 4.92 -19.20
N GLY A 43 9.70 4.19 -18.07
CA GLY A 43 9.55 4.72 -16.73
C GLY A 43 9.58 3.61 -15.70
N ALA A 44 9.58 3.98 -14.43
CA ALA A 44 9.58 3.06 -13.31
C ALA A 44 8.28 3.19 -12.49
N VAL A 45 7.83 2.07 -11.91
CA VAL A 45 6.70 2.01 -10.99
C VAL A 45 7.21 1.45 -9.67
N LEU A 46 6.85 2.07 -8.54
CA LEU A 46 7.05 1.54 -7.21
C LEU A 46 5.69 1.28 -6.56
N TYR A 47 5.37 0.03 -6.28
CA TYR A 47 4.14 -0.39 -5.63
C TYR A 47 4.34 -0.63 -4.13
N VAL A 48 3.38 -0.16 -3.33
CA VAL A 48 3.32 -0.33 -1.87
C VAL A 48 2.00 -1.04 -1.51
N HIS A 49 2.11 -2.18 -0.87
CA HIS A 49 0.98 -3.04 -0.48
C HIS A 49 0.20 -2.49 0.72
N GLY A 50 -0.91 -3.15 1.09
CA GLY A 50 -1.78 -2.82 2.22
C GLY A 50 -1.35 -3.41 3.57
N PHE A 51 -2.25 -3.29 4.56
CA PHE A 51 -2.11 -3.91 5.88
C PHE A 51 -2.39 -5.41 5.80
N VAL A 52 -1.65 -6.23 6.56
CA VAL A 52 -1.68 -7.71 6.47
C VAL A 52 -1.52 -8.15 5.01
N ASP A 53 -0.53 -7.60 4.34
CA ASP A 53 -0.31 -7.84 2.92
C ASP A 53 1.20 -7.83 2.60
N TYR A 54 1.53 -8.24 1.38
CA TYR A 54 2.84 -8.21 0.78
C TYR A 54 2.70 -8.26 -0.74
N PHE A 55 3.76 -8.06 -1.49
CA PHE A 55 3.65 -8.16 -2.95
C PHE A 55 3.60 -9.63 -3.43
N PHE A 56 2.46 -10.02 -4.02
CA PHE A 56 2.26 -11.33 -4.67
C PHE A 56 1.57 -11.21 -6.05
N GLN A 57 1.10 -10.04 -6.43
CA GLN A 57 0.32 -9.77 -7.64
C GLN A 57 1.20 -9.82 -8.91
N ARG A 58 1.76 -10.98 -9.24
CA ARG A 58 2.58 -11.22 -10.44
C ARG A 58 1.99 -10.60 -11.70
N HIS A 59 0.69 -10.83 -11.95
CA HIS A 59 -0.02 -10.35 -13.14
C HIS A 59 -0.01 -8.82 -13.27
N MET A 60 0.02 -8.10 -12.15
CA MET A 60 0.14 -6.65 -12.15
C MET A 60 1.53 -6.21 -12.64
N ALA A 61 2.59 -6.82 -12.14
CA ALA A 61 3.95 -6.53 -12.60
C ALA A 61 4.13 -6.84 -14.09
N GLU A 62 3.64 -8.00 -14.53
CA GLU A 62 3.66 -8.42 -15.94
C GLU A 62 2.88 -7.43 -16.82
N ARG A 63 1.74 -6.94 -16.34
CA ARG A 63 0.95 -5.95 -17.08
C ARG A 63 1.69 -4.62 -17.23
N PHE A 64 2.36 -4.12 -16.19
CA PHE A 64 3.20 -2.94 -16.28
C PHE A 64 4.40 -3.14 -17.23
N ALA A 65 5.02 -4.33 -17.20
CA ALA A 65 6.12 -4.66 -18.11
C ALA A 65 5.68 -4.68 -19.58
N LEU A 66 4.49 -5.21 -19.88
CA LEU A 66 3.89 -5.19 -21.23
C LEU A 66 3.66 -3.75 -21.74
N GLU A 67 3.35 -2.82 -20.84
CA GLU A 67 3.21 -1.39 -21.15
C GLU A 67 4.56 -0.65 -21.18
N GLY A 68 5.69 -1.37 -21.01
CA GLY A 68 7.04 -0.84 -21.10
C GLY A 68 7.57 -0.18 -19.83
N TYR A 69 6.97 -0.40 -18.68
CA TYR A 69 7.49 0.09 -17.39
C TYR A 69 8.38 -0.95 -16.71
N ALA A 70 9.41 -0.48 -16.01
CA ALA A 70 10.09 -1.28 -15.00
C ALA A 70 9.24 -1.33 -13.74
N PHE A 71 8.87 -2.51 -13.28
CA PHE A 71 8.03 -2.69 -12.12
C PHE A 71 8.85 -3.10 -10.90
N TYR A 72 8.62 -2.37 -9.82
CA TYR A 72 9.15 -2.62 -8.48
C TYR A 72 8.01 -2.63 -7.47
N ALA A 73 8.15 -3.45 -6.43
CA ALA A 73 7.27 -3.44 -5.27
C ALA A 73 8.12 -3.48 -4.00
N VAL A 74 7.70 -2.80 -2.95
CA VAL A 74 8.36 -2.88 -1.66
C VAL A 74 7.46 -3.60 -0.65
N ASP A 75 7.94 -4.73 -0.11
CA ASP A 75 7.40 -5.27 1.13
C ASP A 75 7.93 -4.40 2.26
N LEU A 76 7.05 -3.62 2.87
CA LEU A 76 7.39 -2.68 3.93
C LEU A 76 7.99 -3.40 5.15
N ARG A 77 8.71 -2.68 5.99
CA ARG A 77 9.19 -3.22 7.28
C ARG A 77 8.07 -3.93 8.03
N LYS A 78 8.39 -5.07 8.65
CA LYS A 78 7.47 -5.88 9.45
C LYS A 78 6.28 -6.48 8.66
N HIS A 79 6.39 -6.53 7.31
CA HIS A 79 5.41 -7.14 6.42
C HIS A 79 6.08 -8.15 5.50
N GLY A 80 5.33 -9.16 5.05
CA GLY A 80 5.73 -10.09 4.01
C GLY A 80 7.16 -10.62 4.19
N ARG A 81 8.00 -10.47 3.14
CA ARG A 81 9.43 -10.88 3.13
C ARG A 81 10.26 -10.18 4.20
N SER A 82 9.83 -9.01 4.64
CA SER A 82 10.55 -8.14 5.58
C SER A 82 10.23 -8.43 7.05
N LEU A 83 9.23 -9.28 7.33
CA LEU A 83 8.84 -9.63 8.69
C LEU A 83 9.88 -10.55 9.34
N ARG A 84 10.30 -10.23 10.56
CA ARG A 84 11.22 -11.01 11.37
C ARG A 84 10.51 -11.62 12.60
N PRO A 85 10.94 -12.81 13.09
CA PRO A 85 10.25 -13.51 14.18
C PRO A 85 10.14 -12.75 15.50
N HIS A 86 11.06 -11.79 15.74
CA HIS A 86 11.08 -11.00 16.98
C HIS A 86 10.16 -9.76 16.92
N GLN A 87 9.60 -9.44 15.77
CA GLN A 87 8.86 -8.20 15.55
C GLN A 87 7.36 -8.34 15.84
N HIS A 88 6.73 -7.21 16.11
CA HIS A 88 5.27 -7.06 16.08
C HIS A 88 4.83 -6.95 14.62
N PRO A 89 4.13 -7.96 14.05
CA PRO A 89 3.75 -7.95 12.64
C PRO A 89 2.94 -6.71 12.26
N ASN A 90 3.27 -6.12 11.12
CA ASN A 90 2.54 -5.00 10.50
C ASN A 90 2.39 -3.74 11.39
N PHE A 91 3.23 -3.60 12.39
CA PHE A 91 3.13 -2.55 13.40
C PHE A 91 4.02 -1.34 13.08
N CYS A 92 3.47 -0.15 13.30
CA CYS A 92 4.20 1.11 13.41
C CYS A 92 3.59 1.99 14.52
N LYS A 93 4.40 2.82 15.15
CA LYS A 93 3.92 3.87 16.08
C LYS A 93 3.54 5.15 15.36
N ASN A 94 4.09 5.35 14.15
CA ASN A 94 3.81 6.49 13.29
C ASN A 94 3.91 6.03 11.83
N ILE A 95 2.97 6.44 10.99
CA ILE A 95 2.97 6.06 9.58
C ILE A 95 4.23 6.52 8.83
N ALA A 96 4.87 7.60 9.30
CA ALA A 96 6.11 8.11 8.72
C ALA A 96 7.30 7.16 8.87
N GLU A 97 7.22 6.12 9.72
CA GLU A 97 8.25 5.08 9.78
C GLU A 97 8.44 4.37 8.44
N TYR A 98 7.35 4.22 7.66
CA TYR A 98 7.39 3.63 6.31
C TYR A 98 8.00 4.54 5.25
N TYR A 99 8.19 5.83 5.53
CA TYR A 99 8.80 6.75 4.57
C TYR A 99 10.25 6.40 4.26
N ALA A 100 10.98 5.89 5.24
CA ALA A 100 12.35 5.44 5.02
C ALA A 100 12.41 4.28 4.02
N ASP A 101 11.42 3.36 4.07
CA ASP A 101 11.33 2.22 3.15
C ASP A 101 11.10 2.71 1.72
N VAL A 102 10.15 3.64 1.52
CA VAL A 102 9.83 4.24 0.22
C VAL A 102 11.02 5.07 -0.30
N THR A 103 11.63 5.90 0.55
CA THR A 103 12.82 6.70 0.21
C THR A 103 13.97 5.83 -0.27
N ARG A 104 14.25 4.75 0.46
CA ARG A 104 15.32 3.81 0.10
C ARG A 104 15.01 3.07 -1.18
N ALA A 105 13.75 2.62 -1.38
CA ALA A 105 13.31 1.96 -2.60
C ALA A 105 13.45 2.87 -3.82
N ILE A 106 13.02 4.14 -3.75
CA ILE A 106 13.19 5.13 -4.84
C ILE A 106 14.70 5.33 -5.12
N GLY A 107 15.53 5.42 -4.07
CA GLY A 107 16.98 5.53 -4.21
C GLY A 107 17.62 4.35 -4.95
N GLU A 108 17.20 3.12 -4.68
CA GLU A 108 17.69 1.91 -5.35
C GLU A 108 17.17 1.79 -6.80
N ILE A 109 15.97 2.30 -7.09
CA ILE A 109 15.45 2.38 -8.46
C ILE A 109 16.29 3.37 -9.29
N GLY A 110 16.74 4.47 -8.70
CA GLY A 110 17.61 5.45 -9.32
C GLY A 110 16.96 6.25 -10.46
N ALA A 111 15.62 6.29 -10.52
CA ALA A 111 14.84 7.01 -11.51
C ALA A 111 13.53 7.53 -10.88
N PRO A 112 12.94 8.61 -11.43
CA PRO A 112 11.62 9.04 -11.03
C PRO A 112 10.56 7.96 -11.25
N VAL A 113 9.59 7.87 -10.33
CA VAL A 113 8.61 6.79 -10.29
C VAL A 113 7.17 7.27 -10.45
N LEU A 114 6.32 6.40 -11.02
CA LEU A 114 4.91 6.33 -10.70
C LEU A 114 4.81 5.59 -9.36
N LEU A 115 4.44 6.29 -8.29
CA LEU A 115 4.24 5.68 -6.99
C LEU A 115 2.82 5.10 -6.93
N ALA A 116 2.71 3.82 -6.61
CA ALA A 116 1.45 3.11 -6.56
C ALA A 116 1.20 2.56 -5.15
N GLY A 117 -0.02 2.68 -4.63
CA GLY A 117 -0.32 2.16 -3.28
C GLY A 117 -1.72 1.58 -3.17
N HIS A 118 -1.82 0.43 -2.48
CA HIS A 118 -3.08 -0.21 -2.16
C HIS A 118 -3.43 -0.03 -0.68
N SER A 119 -4.69 0.30 -0.39
CA SER A 119 -5.23 0.35 0.98
C SER A 119 -4.36 1.22 1.91
N THR A 120 -3.76 0.67 2.97
CA THR A 120 -2.80 1.37 3.85
C THR A 120 -1.57 1.85 3.07
N GLY A 121 -1.10 1.10 2.07
CA GLY A 121 -0.07 1.56 1.15
C GLY A 121 -0.48 2.82 0.38
N GLY A 122 -1.76 2.93 0.01
CA GLY A 122 -2.33 4.15 -0.60
C GLY A 122 -2.29 5.36 0.34
N LEU A 123 -2.57 5.15 1.63
CA LEU A 123 -2.42 6.18 2.67
C LEU A 123 -0.96 6.61 2.82
N ILE A 124 -0.03 5.64 2.91
CA ILE A 124 1.41 5.90 3.00
C ILE A 124 1.90 6.70 1.79
N CYS A 125 1.56 6.24 0.57
CA CYS A 125 1.97 6.88 -0.68
C CYS A 125 1.42 8.31 -0.81
N SER A 126 0.19 8.56 -0.38
CA SER A 126 -0.41 9.91 -0.41
C SER A 126 0.33 10.87 0.51
N LEU A 127 0.61 10.46 1.73
CA LEU A 127 1.37 11.27 2.68
C LEU A 127 2.82 11.43 2.24
N TYR A 128 3.43 10.39 1.70
CA TYR A 128 4.79 10.45 1.16
C TYR A 128 4.91 11.41 -0.03
N ALA A 129 3.97 11.38 -0.97
CA ALA A 129 3.95 12.31 -2.11
C ALA A 129 3.77 13.77 -1.68
N HIS A 130 3.15 14.01 -0.51
CA HIS A 130 3.00 15.34 0.07
C HIS A 130 4.27 15.84 0.77
N GLU A 131 4.95 14.99 1.56
CA GLU A 131 6.00 15.44 2.49
C GLU A 131 7.25 14.56 2.53
N GLY A 132 7.28 13.43 1.77
CA GLY A 132 8.40 12.50 1.75
C GLY A 132 9.71 13.15 1.28
N GLU A 133 10.83 12.59 1.70
CA GLU A 133 12.17 13.12 1.39
C GLU A 133 12.43 13.18 -0.12
N ARG A 134 12.05 12.13 -0.86
CA ARG A 134 12.19 12.06 -2.33
C ARG A 134 10.89 12.31 -3.08
N ARG A 135 9.95 13.09 -2.50
CA ARG A 135 8.65 13.37 -3.16
C ARG A 135 8.79 14.02 -4.54
N ALA A 136 9.86 14.77 -4.78
CA ALA A 136 10.16 15.37 -6.09
C ALA A 136 10.43 14.34 -7.20
N GLU A 137 10.78 13.09 -6.83
CA GLU A 137 10.96 11.98 -7.74
C GLU A 137 9.65 11.20 -8.01
N VAL A 138 8.56 11.53 -7.30
CA VAL A 138 7.23 10.98 -7.58
C VAL A 138 6.59 11.79 -8.71
N ARG A 139 6.59 11.22 -9.93
CA ARG A 139 6.06 11.87 -11.12
C ARG A 139 4.55 11.78 -11.24
N ALA A 140 3.97 10.74 -10.68
CA ALA A 140 2.54 10.51 -10.62
C ALA A 140 2.21 9.58 -9.46
N LEU A 141 0.98 9.62 -8.96
CA LEU A 141 0.50 8.80 -7.85
C LEU A 141 -0.73 8.00 -8.27
N TRP A 142 -0.67 6.67 -8.19
CA TRP A 142 -1.82 5.79 -8.37
C TRP A 142 -2.23 5.14 -7.05
N LEU A 143 -3.50 5.28 -6.69
CA LEU A 143 -4.09 4.79 -5.45
C LEU A 143 -5.19 3.78 -5.76
N ASN A 144 -5.04 2.57 -5.27
CA ASN A 144 -6.00 1.49 -5.36
C ASN A 144 -6.68 1.31 -4.00
N SER A 145 -7.93 1.75 -3.88
CA SER A 145 -8.75 1.70 -2.67
C SER A 145 -8.03 2.20 -1.41
N PRO A 146 -7.50 3.46 -1.41
CA PRO A 146 -6.68 3.96 -0.31
C PRO A 146 -7.45 4.05 1.01
N PHE A 147 -6.78 3.72 2.12
CA PHE A 147 -7.34 3.72 3.47
C PHE A 147 -7.34 5.12 4.09
N PHE A 148 -8.34 5.94 3.77
CA PHE A 148 -8.44 7.34 4.23
C PHE A 148 -9.38 7.58 5.41
N ASP A 149 -10.17 6.56 5.78
CA ASP A 149 -11.00 6.58 6.98
C ASP A 149 -11.46 5.16 7.32
N TRP A 150 -11.86 4.96 8.56
CA TRP A 150 -12.39 3.69 9.05
C TRP A 150 -13.81 3.44 8.53
N LYS A 151 -14.09 2.22 8.08
CA LYS A 151 -15.46 1.74 7.86
C LYS A 151 -16.10 1.38 9.19
N LEU A 152 -16.54 2.38 9.92
CA LEU A 152 -17.02 2.25 11.28
C LEU A 152 -18.26 3.12 11.51
N ALA A 153 -19.27 2.56 12.19
CA ALA A 153 -20.44 3.33 12.58
C ALA A 153 -20.05 4.47 13.55
N GLU A 154 -20.67 5.63 13.40
CA GLU A 154 -20.36 6.82 14.20
C GLU A 154 -20.40 6.56 15.72
N ALA A 155 -21.34 5.72 16.17
CA ALA A 155 -21.47 5.33 17.58
C ALA A 155 -20.24 4.58 18.13
N ARG A 156 -19.40 4.00 17.26
CA ARG A 156 -18.17 3.28 17.65
C ARG A 156 -16.90 4.14 17.57
N ARG A 157 -16.96 5.35 17.00
CA ARG A 157 -15.80 6.27 16.91
C ARG A 157 -15.18 6.63 18.27
N PRO A 158 -15.97 6.86 19.35
CA PRO A 158 -15.38 7.08 20.68
C PRO A 158 -14.50 5.92 21.17
N GLN A 159 -14.88 4.67 20.90
CA GLN A 159 -14.08 3.50 21.27
C GLN A 159 -12.76 3.45 20.51
N LEU A 160 -12.78 3.81 19.21
CA LEU A 160 -11.58 3.93 18.39
C LEU A 160 -10.62 5.00 18.94
N HIS A 161 -11.14 6.18 19.28
CA HIS A 161 -10.33 7.27 19.86
C HIS A 161 -9.78 6.88 21.23
N PHE A 162 -10.54 6.14 22.04
CA PHE A 162 -10.07 5.62 23.31
C PHE A 162 -8.93 4.62 23.13
N ALA A 163 -9.07 3.65 22.19
CA ALA A 163 -8.02 2.72 21.86
C ALA A 163 -6.75 3.43 21.37
N ALA A 164 -6.90 4.45 20.52
CA ALA A 164 -5.79 5.28 20.05
C ALA A 164 -5.11 6.04 21.21
N ALA A 165 -5.87 6.58 22.14
CA ALA A 165 -5.34 7.29 23.31
C ALA A 165 -4.54 6.34 24.23
N ILE A 166 -5.05 5.15 24.50
CA ILE A 166 -4.31 4.11 25.24
C ILE A 166 -3.04 3.73 24.48
N GLY A 167 -3.13 3.57 23.17
CA GLY A 167 -2.00 3.19 22.31
C GLY A 167 -0.81 4.14 22.36
N ARG A 168 -1.00 5.42 22.76
CA ARG A 168 0.10 6.37 22.97
C ARG A 168 1.01 5.97 24.14
N PHE A 169 0.46 5.34 25.17
CA PHE A 169 1.20 4.94 26.38
C PHE A 169 1.52 3.44 26.37
N PHE A 170 0.63 2.64 25.81
CA PHE A 170 0.73 1.18 25.75
C PHE A 170 0.57 0.68 24.30
N PRO A 171 1.55 0.96 23.42
CA PRO A 171 1.38 0.78 21.97
C PRO A 171 1.18 -0.68 21.54
N PHE A 172 1.66 -1.63 22.32
CA PHE A 172 1.62 -3.06 22.01
C PHE A 172 0.39 -3.79 22.59
N VAL A 173 -0.56 -3.07 23.19
CA VAL A 173 -1.85 -3.67 23.57
C VAL A 173 -2.59 -4.09 22.31
N ARG A 174 -3.03 -5.34 22.28
CA ARG A 174 -3.76 -5.91 21.15
C ARG A 174 -5.23 -5.51 21.20
N ASN A 175 -5.78 -5.14 20.05
CA ASN A 175 -7.21 -4.98 19.89
C ASN A 175 -7.88 -6.37 19.96
N PRO A 176 -8.83 -6.60 20.88
CA PRO A 176 -9.45 -7.91 21.04
C PRO A 176 -10.36 -8.32 19.86
N GLU A 177 -10.85 -7.38 19.06
CA GLU A 177 -11.77 -7.70 17.96
C GLU A 177 -11.06 -8.33 16.74
N GLY A 178 -9.74 -8.10 16.57
CA GLY A 178 -9.00 -8.62 15.42
C GLY A 178 -9.48 -8.07 14.07
N LEU A 179 -9.16 -8.81 13.01
CA LEU A 179 -9.63 -8.56 11.64
C LEU A 179 -10.69 -9.58 11.26
N ARG A 180 -11.53 -9.21 10.31
CA ARG A 180 -12.54 -10.10 9.74
C ARG A 180 -11.92 -10.96 8.64
N PRO A 181 -12.06 -12.30 8.69
CA PRO A 181 -11.39 -13.20 7.75
C PRO A 181 -12.06 -13.28 6.37
N GLU A 182 -13.31 -12.83 6.23
CA GLU A 182 -14.15 -13.08 5.06
C GLU A 182 -13.51 -12.58 3.76
N TYR A 183 -12.85 -11.41 3.81
CA TYR A 183 -12.17 -10.87 2.63
C TYR A 183 -10.98 -11.73 2.20
N ALA A 184 -10.12 -12.13 3.14
CA ALA A 184 -8.96 -12.97 2.81
C ALA A 184 -9.38 -14.37 2.36
N GLN A 185 -10.46 -14.94 2.95
CA GLN A 185 -11.05 -16.21 2.51
C GLN A 185 -11.54 -16.13 1.07
N ALA A 186 -12.30 -15.08 0.72
CA ALA A 186 -12.81 -14.89 -0.63
C ALA A 186 -11.67 -14.69 -1.66
N LEU A 187 -10.56 -14.08 -1.26
CA LEU A 187 -9.40 -13.97 -2.14
C LEU A 187 -8.74 -15.32 -2.41
N LEU A 188 -8.63 -16.21 -1.42
CA LEU A 188 -8.03 -17.55 -1.58
C LEU A 188 -8.79 -18.45 -2.55
N GLU A 189 -10.07 -18.19 -2.80
CA GLU A 189 -10.84 -18.95 -3.80
C GLU A 189 -10.34 -18.70 -5.24
N HIS A 190 -9.66 -17.59 -5.49
CA HIS A 190 -9.28 -17.13 -6.83
C HIS A 190 -7.81 -16.79 -6.98
N TRP A 191 -7.08 -16.61 -5.89
CA TRP A 191 -5.70 -16.14 -5.86
C TRP A 191 -4.84 -16.99 -4.93
N ASP A 192 -3.65 -17.34 -5.41
CA ASP A 192 -2.64 -18.05 -4.62
C ASP A 192 -1.68 -17.03 -3.96
N PHE A 193 -1.58 -17.10 -2.64
CA PHE A 193 -0.65 -16.34 -1.83
C PHE A 193 -0.24 -17.09 -0.56
N ASP A 194 0.94 -16.79 -0.03
CA ASP A 194 1.45 -17.45 1.16
C ASP A 194 0.70 -16.99 2.43
N THR A 195 -0.14 -17.88 2.97
CA THR A 195 -0.93 -17.61 4.18
C THR A 195 -0.11 -17.45 5.45
N ARG A 196 1.17 -17.76 5.44
CA ARG A 196 2.09 -17.44 6.55
C ARG A 196 2.43 -15.96 6.60
N LEU A 197 2.45 -15.31 5.43
CA LEU A 197 2.76 -13.88 5.25
C LEU A 197 1.51 -13.01 5.20
N LYS A 198 0.37 -13.60 4.80
CA LYS A 198 -0.96 -12.99 4.75
C LYS A 198 -1.98 -13.95 5.36
N PRO A 199 -1.97 -14.12 6.71
CA PRO A 199 -2.89 -15.04 7.38
C PRO A 199 -4.35 -14.66 7.12
N VAL A 200 -5.22 -15.66 6.96
CA VAL A 200 -6.66 -15.47 6.75
C VAL A 200 -7.29 -14.73 7.95
N GLU A 201 -6.90 -15.11 9.16
CA GLU A 201 -7.35 -14.48 10.41
C GLU A 201 -6.68 -13.13 10.66
N GLY A 202 -5.73 -12.75 9.80
CA GLY A 202 -4.91 -11.55 9.94
C GLY A 202 -3.85 -11.67 11.03
N PHE A 203 -3.04 -10.62 11.16
CA PHE A 203 -2.14 -10.42 12.28
C PHE A 203 -2.82 -9.60 13.38
N PRO A 204 -2.29 -9.64 14.62
CA PRO A 204 -2.83 -8.80 15.70
C PRO A 204 -2.84 -7.32 15.32
N VAL A 205 -3.94 -6.64 15.57
CA VAL A 205 -4.06 -5.19 15.46
C VAL A 205 -3.71 -4.58 16.81
N TYR A 206 -2.78 -3.64 16.85
CA TYR A 206 -2.31 -3.03 18.08
C TYR A 206 -2.86 -1.61 18.26
N PHE A 207 -3.10 -1.19 19.49
CA PHE A 207 -3.64 0.13 19.80
C PHE A 207 -2.71 1.27 19.34
N GLY A 208 -1.36 1.07 19.40
CA GLY A 208 -0.42 2.03 18.84
C GLY A 208 -0.58 2.22 17.34
N TRP A 209 -0.81 1.13 16.59
CA TRP A 209 -1.09 1.19 15.16
C TRP A 209 -2.41 1.91 14.86
N ILE A 210 -3.46 1.66 15.65
CA ILE A 210 -4.74 2.40 15.53
C ILE A 210 -4.50 3.89 15.71
N GLY A 211 -3.69 4.28 16.69
CA GLY A 211 -3.30 5.68 16.90
C GLY A 211 -2.57 6.29 15.71
N ALA A 212 -1.58 5.56 15.17
CA ALA A 212 -0.83 5.99 14.00
C ALA A 212 -1.73 6.19 12.76
N MET A 213 -2.70 5.29 12.54
CA MET A 213 -3.67 5.41 11.44
C MET A 213 -4.62 6.60 11.65
N ASN A 214 -5.14 6.81 12.87
CA ASN A 214 -5.99 7.98 13.16
C ASN A 214 -5.28 9.30 12.89
N ASP A 215 -4.01 9.42 13.30
CA ASP A 215 -3.21 10.63 13.07
C ASP A 215 -2.95 10.84 11.56
N ALA A 216 -2.71 9.75 10.82
CA ALA A 216 -2.53 9.77 9.37
C ALA A 216 -3.82 10.16 8.63
N HIS A 217 -4.97 9.58 9.01
CA HIS A 217 -6.29 9.95 8.45
C HIS A 217 -6.59 11.43 8.68
N ALA A 218 -6.38 11.93 9.91
CA ALA A 218 -6.60 13.34 10.24
C ALA A 218 -5.75 14.28 9.37
N ARG A 219 -4.56 13.86 8.93
CA ARG A 219 -3.70 14.63 8.01
C ARG A 219 -4.29 14.66 6.61
N VAL A 220 -4.68 13.51 6.04
CA VAL A 220 -5.34 13.45 4.72
C VAL A 220 -6.65 14.25 4.73
N GLN A 221 -7.43 14.13 5.79
CA GLN A 221 -8.74 14.79 5.92
C GLN A 221 -8.66 16.32 6.03
N ARG A 222 -7.51 16.87 6.41
CA ARG A 222 -7.25 18.32 6.34
C ARG A 222 -6.88 18.81 4.93
N GLY A 223 -6.71 17.91 3.98
CA GLY A 223 -6.23 18.17 2.63
C GLY A 223 -4.71 18.09 2.55
N LEU A 224 -4.24 17.61 1.40
CA LEU A 224 -2.82 17.53 1.07
C LEU A 224 -2.51 18.48 -0.09
N ALA A 225 -1.23 18.83 -0.27
CA ALA A 225 -0.74 19.65 -1.38
C ALA A 225 0.16 18.78 -2.28
N ILE A 226 -0.39 17.69 -2.84
CA ILE A 226 0.33 16.85 -3.79
C ILE A 226 0.35 17.56 -5.14
N GLU A 227 1.54 17.81 -5.66
CA GLU A 227 1.74 18.58 -6.90
C GLU A 227 1.66 17.71 -8.16
N CYS A 228 2.07 16.44 -8.07
CA CYS A 228 2.00 15.53 -9.20
C CYS A 228 0.55 15.06 -9.49
N PRO A 229 0.27 14.59 -10.72
CA PRO A 229 -1.01 13.97 -11.04
C PRO A 229 -1.33 12.80 -10.11
N VAL A 230 -2.58 12.74 -9.64
CA VAL A 230 -3.09 11.67 -8.76
C VAL A 230 -4.27 10.97 -9.43
N LEU A 231 -4.22 9.64 -9.49
CA LEU A 231 -5.35 8.79 -9.86
C LEU A 231 -5.74 7.95 -8.65
N SER A 232 -6.92 8.19 -8.10
CA SER A 232 -7.49 7.35 -7.05
C SER A 232 -8.63 6.52 -7.63
N MET A 233 -8.52 5.21 -7.45
CA MET A 233 -9.51 4.24 -7.90
C MET A 233 -10.11 3.53 -6.70
N HIS A 234 -11.41 3.27 -6.74
CA HIS A 234 -12.10 2.55 -5.67
C HIS A 234 -13.28 1.72 -6.22
N SER A 235 -13.75 0.78 -5.43
CA SER A 235 -14.96 0.00 -5.68
C SER A 235 -16.23 0.82 -5.30
N ASP A 236 -17.34 0.11 -5.12
CA ASP A 236 -18.62 0.60 -4.59
C ASP A 236 -19.02 -0.19 -3.32
N GLU A 237 -20.28 -0.52 -3.17
CA GLU A 237 -20.79 -1.34 -2.06
C GLU A 237 -20.18 -2.75 -1.99
N ALA A 238 -19.53 -3.23 -3.05
CA ALA A 238 -18.84 -4.51 -3.08
C ALA A 238 -17.51 -4.50 -2.28
N ASP A 239 -17.01 -3.32 -1.87
CA ASP A 239 -15.88 -3.25 -0.94
C ASP A 239 -16.31 -3.61 0.49
N TRP A 240 -15.90 -4.79 0.94
CA TRP A 240 -16.20 -5.25 2.30
C TRP A 240 -15.28 -4.64 3.36
N VAL A 241 -14.13 -4.09 2.96
CA VAL A 241 -13.08 -3.61 3.86
C VAL A 241 -13.26 -2.15 4.20
N LEU A 242 -13.47 -1.29 3.19
CA LEU A 242 -13.57 0.16 3.36
C LEU A 242 -14.93 0.70 2.90
N ASP A 243 -15.27 1.89 3.37
CA ASP A 243 -16.39 2.66 2.80
C ASP A 243 -15.87 3.49 1.62
N TRP A 244 -16.28 3.15 0.42
CA TRP A 244 -15.92 3.82 -0.82
C TRP A 244 -16.24 5.32 -0.82
N ARG A 245 -17.28 5.74 -0.05
CA ARG A 245 -17.67 7.16 0.06
C ARG A 245 -16.58 7.98 0.73
N HIS A 246 -15.91 7.42 1.73
CA HIS A 246 -14.74 8.04 2.36
C HIS A 246 -13.58 8.15 1.37
N ILE A 247 -13.31 7.10 0.59
CA ILE A 247 -12.28 7.12 -0.44
C ILE A 247 -12.58 8.23 -1.46
N ALA A 248 -13.80 8.21 -2.04
CA ALA A 248 -14.22 9.19 -3.04
C ALA A 248 -14.16 10.63 -2.51
N ARG A 249 -14.53 10.84 -1.23
CA ARG A 249 -14.50 12.16 -0.58
C ARG A 249 -13.08 12.67 -0.42
N TRP A 250 -12.24 11.91 0.27
CA TRP A 250 -10.91 12.37 0.68
C TRP A 250 -9.91 12.37 -0.47
N SER A 251 -10.09 11.54 -1.49
CA SER A 251 -9.25 11.57 -2.69
C SER A 251 -9.31 12.91 -3.45
N ARG A 252 -10.43 13.63 -3.37
CA ARG A 252 -10.58 14.94 -4.02
C ARG A 252 -9.78 16.06 -3.35
N SER A 253 -9.34 15.85 -2.10
CA SER A 253 -8.55 16.82 -1.33
C SER A 253 -7.04 16.53 -1.30
N LEU A 254 -6.56 15.59 -2.12
CA LEU A 254 -5.15 15.22 -2.16
C LEU A 254 -4.28 16.26 -2.89
N GLY A 255 -4.83 16.95 -3.87
CA GLY A 255 -4.13 17.95 -4.66
C GLY A 255 -4.96 18.44 -5.85
N PRO A 256 -4.48 19.45 -6.58
CA PRO A 256 -5.24 20.08 -7.68
C PRO A 256 -5.42 19.18 -8.91
N GLN A 257 -4.59 18.16 -9.06
CA GLN A 257 -4.61 17.23 -10.19
C GLN A 257 -5.15 15.84 -9.83
N ALA A 258 -6.05 15.77 -8.83
CA ALA A 258 -6.65 14.51 -8.39
C ALA A 258 -7.81 14.09 -9.29
N THR A 259 -7.72 12.89 -9.85
CA THR A 259 -8.77 12.18 -10.60
C THR A 259 -9.28 11.02 -9.76
N VAL A 260 -10.59 10.84 -9.68
CA VAL A 260 -11.21 9.76 -8.90
C VAL A 260 -12.11 8.93 -9.82
N LEU A 261 -11.89 7.61 -9.86
CA LEU A 261 -12.65 6.67 -10.67
C LEU A 261 -13.25 5.57 -9.78
N ALA A 262 -14.52 5.24 -10.04
CA ALA A 262 -15.21 4.14 -9.38
C ALA A 262 -15.32 2.92 -10.31
N PHE A 263 -15.16 1.72 -9.76
CA PHE A 263 -15.27 0.44 -10.46
C PHE A 263 -16.32 -0.44 -9.79
N PRO A 264 -17.60 -0.30 -10.18
CA PRO A 264 -18.71 -1.02 -9.58
C PRO A 264 -18.51 -2.54 -9.58
N GLY A 265 -18.76 -3.18 -8.45
CA GLY A 265 -18.59 -4.63 -8.27
C GLY A 265 -17.14 -5.09 -8.13
N GLY A 266 -16.17 -4.17 -8.07
CA GLY A 266 -14.77 -4.49 -7.76
C GLY A 266 -14.59 -4.92 -6.31
N VAL A 267 -13.65 -5.82 -6.03
CA VAL A 267 -13.25 -6.12 -4.65
C VAL A 267 -12.35 -5.02 -4.10
N HIS A 268 -12.02 -5.07 -2.81
CA HIS A 268 -11.19 -4.05 -2.15
C HIS A 268 -9.86 -3.80 -2.86
N ASP A 269 -9.12 -4.85 -3.22
CA ASP A 269 -7.99 -4.74 -4.15
C ASP A 269 -8.48 -4.89 -5.58
N LEU A 270 -8.64 -3.78 -6.31
CA LEU A 270 -9.23 -3.75 -7.65
C LEU A 270 -8.47 -4.63 -8.66
N VAL A 271 -7.15 -4.80 -8.49
CA VAL A 271 -6.35 -5.67 -9.38
C VAL A 271 -6.55 -7.16 -9.09
N LEU A 272 -7.24 -7.50 -8.01
CA LEU A 272 -7.66 -8.86 -7.67
C LEU A 272 -9.13 -9.12 -8.00
N SER A 273 -9.84 -8.16 -8.59
CA SER A 273 -11.22 -8.31 -9.04
C SER A 273 -11.34 -9.33 -10.19
N ARG A 274 -12.57 -9.74 -10.47
CA ARG A 274 -12.88 -10.58 -11.65
C ARG A 274 -12.29 -9.97 -12.93
N PRO A 275 -12.01 -10.81 -13.98
CA PRO A 275 -11.22 -10.39 -15.14
C PRO A 275 -11.71 -9.12 -15.84
N GLU A 276 -13.02 -8.95 -16.00
CA GLU A 276 -13.62 -7.81 -16.72
C GLU A 276 -13.33 -6.48 -16.01
N ILE A 277 -13.53 -6.45 -14.67
CA ILE A 277 -13.25 -5.26 -13.85
C ILE A 277 -11.75 -4.98 -13.83
N ARG A 278 -10.94 -6.00 -13.60
CA ARG A 278 -9.48 -5.86 -13.58
C ARG A 278 -8.92 -5.33 -14.89
N GLN A 279 -9.45 -5.79 -16.02
CA GLN A 279 -9.06 -5.33 -17.34
C GLN A 279 -9.40 -3.84 -17.53
N GLU A 280 -10.59 -3.41 -17.10
CA GLU A 280 -11.00 -2.02 -17.15
C GLU A 280 -10.15 -1.13 -16.23
N VAL A 281 -9.83 -1.61 -15.01
CA VAL A 281 -8.91 -0.92 -14.08
C VAL A 281 -7.57 -0.64 -14.76
N PHE A 282 -6.94 -1.64 -15.38
CA PHE A 282 -5.68 -1.45 -16.08
C PHE A 282 -5.83 -0.55 -17.31
N SER A 283 -6.91 -0.68 -18.07
CA SER A 283 -7.18 0.17 -19.24
C SER A 283 -7.21 1.65 -18.84
N GLN A 284 -7.98 1.99 -17.81
CA GLN A 284 -8.09 3.36 -17.31
C GLN A 284 -6.79 3.87 -16.69
N LEU A 285 -6.08 3.01 -15.95
CA LEU A 285 -4.79 3.33 -15.36
C LEU A 285 -3.78 3.72 -16.44
N PHE A 286 -3.60 2.89 -17.49
CA PHE A 286 -2.60 3.16 -18.50
C PHE A 286 -2.98 4.31 -19.43
N ALA A 287 -4.27 4.49 -19.74
CA ALA A 287 -4.75 5.66 -20.45
C ALA A 287 -4.48 6.95 -19.67
N TRP A 288 -4.65 6.94 -18.36
CA TRP A 288 -4.30 8.06 -17.49
C TRP A 288 -2.78 8.27 -17.40
N ALA A 289 -2.01 7.20 -17.14
CA ALA A 289 -0.56 7.27 -17.02
C ALA A 289 0.12 7.80 -18.28
N ALA A 290 -0.38 7.44 -19.46
CA ALA A 290 0.13 7.97 -20.73
C ALA A 290 0.00 9.49 -20.84
N ARG A 291 -1.02 10.11 -20.25
CA ARG A 291 -1.20 11.56 -20.19
C ARG A 291 -0.43 12.22 -19.05
N ALA A 292 -0.40 11.57 -17.89
CA ALA A 292 0.22 12.11 -16.67
C ALA A 292 1.75 12.09 -16.70
N LEU A 293 2.35 11.18 -17.49
CA LEU A 293 3.80 10.98 -17.58
C LEU A 293 4.37 11.42 -18.93
N ALA A 294 3.55 12.00 -19.82
CA ALA A 294 4.01 12.62 -21.06
C ALA A 294 4.73 13.95 -20.74
#